data_5c3e09f5e37c82e7a8c989e91c29bc73
#
_entry.id   5c3e09f5e37c82e7a8c989e91c29bc73
#
_cell.length_a   1.000
_cell.length_b   1.000
_cell.length_c   1.000
_cell.angle_alpha   90.00
_cell.angle_beta   90.00
_cell.angle_gamma   90.00
#
_symmetry.space_group_name_H-M   'P 1'
#
loop_
_entity.id
_entity.type
_entity.pdbx_description
1 polymer ?
#
loop_
_entity_poly.entity_id
_entity_poly.type
_entity_poly.pdbx_seq_one_letter_code
_entity_poly.pdbx_strand_id
1 'polypeptide(L)'
;ISRMPDGYDTHIEQGGANVSGGQKQRLCIARAILRRPRVLILDDSTSAVDTATDARIRAALRQALPGSTKLIIAQRISSVMDADLIVVLDDGKISGAGTHDRLMATNRIYQEVYKSQQEGATIDG
;
A
#
# COMPACT_ATOMS: atom_id res chain seq x y z
N ILE A 1 -8.38 -10.81 -14.00
CA ILE A 1 -8.67 -10.70 -15.45
C ILE A 1 -9.31 -12.00 -15.94
N SER A 2 -8.77 -13.16 -15.64
CA SER A 2 -9.32 -14.46 -16.06
C SER A 2 -10.76 -14.74 -15.59
N ARG A 3 -11.23 -14.02 -14.56
CA ARG A 3 -12.61 -14.13 -14.05
C ARG A 3 -13.58 -13.19 -14.74
N MET A 4 -13.12 -12.28 -15.59
CA MET A 4 -13.95 -11.40 -16.40
C MET A 4 -14.51 -12.16 -17.60
N PRO A 5 -15.74 -11.82 -18.07
CA PRO A 5 -16.39 -12.58 -19.16
C PRO A 5 -15.55 -12.72 -20.44
N ASP A 6 -14.82 -11.66 -20.81
CA ASP A 6 -13.98 -11.63 -22.00
C ASP A 6 -12.48 -11.80 -21.69
N GLY A 7 -12.11 -12.14 -20.44
CA GLY A 7 -10.74 -12.34 -20.02
C GLY A 7 -9.85 -11.12 -20.31
N TYR A 8 -8.73 -11.33 -21.00
CA TYR A 8 -7.81 -10.26 -21.39
C TYR A 8 -8.37 -9.32 -22.46
N ASP A 9 -9.38 -9.75 -23.19
CA ASP A 9 -10.04 -8.94 -24.23
C ASP A 9 -11.16 -8.06 -23.67
N THR A 10 -11.36 -8.07 -22.36
CA THR A 10 -12.38 -7.24 -21.70
C THR A 10 -12.14 -5.77 -21.97
N HIS A 11 -13.15 -5.09 -22.52
CA HIS A 11 -13.10 -3.65 -22.76
C HIS A 11 -13.11 -2.88 -21.43
N ILE A 12 -12.16 -1.97 -21.27
CA ILE A 12 -12.11 -1.06 -20.12
C ILE A 12 -12.67 0.29 -20.54
N GLU A 13 -13.76 0.70 -19.92
CA GLU A 13 -14.36 2.00 -20.18
C GLU A 13 -13.46 3.15 -19.74
N GLN A 14 -13.71 4.32 -20.27
CA GLN A 14 -12.95 5.52 -19.96
C GLN A 14 -12.92 5.75 -18.44
N GLY A 15 -11.71 5.93 -17.89
CA GLY A 15 -11.50 6.05 -16.44
C GLY A 15 -11.70 4.74 -15.67
N GLY A 16 -11.88 3.61 -16.37
CA GLY A 16 -12.11 2.31 -15.73
C GLY A 16 -13.44 2.22 -14.99
N ALA A 17 -14.50 2.87 -15.51
CA ALA A 17 -15.81 2.94 -14.85
C ALA A 17 -16.47 1.57 -14.65
N ASN A 18 -16.15 0.59 -15.51
CA ASN A 18 -16.69 -0.77 -15.47
C ASN A 18 -15.92 -1.75 -14.59
N VAL A 19 -14.91 -1.27 -13.84
CA VAL A 19 -14.13 -2.09 -12.90
C VAL A 19 -14.17 -1.48 -11.50
N SER A 20 -14.06 -2.34 -10.46
CA SER A 20 -14.05 -1.87 -9.08
C SER A 20 -12.80 -1.07 -8.73
N GLY A 21 -12.83 -0.28 -7.65
CA GLY A 21 -11.67 0.46 -7.16
C GLY A 21 -10.46 -0.45 -6.89
N GLY A 22 -10.68 -1.61 -6.26
CA GLY A 22 -9.61 -2.59 -6.02
C GLY A 22 -9.07 -3.20 -7.31
N GLN A 23 -9.93 -3.45 -8.29
CA GLN A 23 -9.51 -3.93 -9.61
C GLN A 23 -8.67 -2.89 -10.35
N LYS A 24 -9.09 -1.60 -10.32
CA LYS A 24 -8.30 -0.49 -10.88
C LYS A 24 -6.91 -0.42 -10.27
N GLN A 25 -6.82 -0.49 -8.96
CA GLN A 25 -5.53 -0.41 -8.25
C GLN A 25 -4.62 -1.57 -8.64
N ARG A 26 -5.14 -2.79 -8.69
CA ARG A 26 -4.35 -3.96 -9.11
C ARG A 26 -3.87 -3.85 -10.55
N LEU A 27 -4.69 -3.35 -11.46
CA LEU A 27 -4.29 -3.10 -12.84
C LEU A 27 -3.20 -2.02 -12.93
N CYS A 28 -3.31 -0.94 -12.17
CA CYS A 28 -2.27 0.10 -12.13
C CYS A 28 -0.94 -0.44 -11.59
N ILE A 29 -0.97 -1.27 -10.54
CA ILE A 29 0.22 -1.91 -9.99
C ILE A 29 0.86 -2.86 -11.01
N ALA A 30 0.07 -3.71 -11.67
CA ALA A 30 0.54 -4.61 -12.71
C ALA A 30 1.19 -3.84 -13.86
N ARG A 31 0.59 -2.74 -14.28
CA ARG A 31 1.14 -1.86 -15.32
C ARG A 31 2.49 -1.26 -14.93
N ALA A 32 2.64 -0.84 -13.67
CA ALA A 32 3.90 -0.31 -13.15
C ALA A 32 4.99 -1.38 -13.11
N ILE A 33 4.66 -2.60 -12.70
CA ILE A 33 5.59 -3.74 -12.62
C ILE A 33 6.15 -4.12 -14.00
N LEU A 34 5.33 -4.06 -15.03
CA LEU A 34 5.76 -4.41 -16.40
C LEU A 34 6.93 -3.57 -16.90
N ARG A 35 7.08 -2.36 -16.39
CA ARG A 35 8.18 -1.46 -16.74
C ARG A 35 9.49 -1.81 -16.02
N ARG A 36 9.48 -2.71 -15.06
CA ARG A 36 10.62 -3.09 -14.21
C ARG A 36 11.37 -1.87 -13.66
N PRO A 37 10.68 -0.97 -12.91
CA PRO A 37 11.28 0.27 -12.45
C PRO A 37 12.37 0.02 -11.41
N ARG A 38 13.34 0.92 -11.35
CA ARG A 38 14.32 0.96 -10.25
C ARG A 38 13.71 1.56 -8.98
N VAL A 39 12.78 2.47 -9.14
CA VAL A 39 12.01 3.09 -8.06
C VAL A 39 10.53 2.94 -8.36
N LEU A 40 9.81 2.33 -7.44
CA LEU A 40 8.36 2.16 -7.52
C LEU A 40 7.71 3.02 -6.44
N ILE A 41 6.82 3.93 -6.84
CA ILE A 41 6.07 4.78 -5.92
C ILE A 41 4.63 4.27 -5.85
N LEU A 42 4.21 3.91 -4.64
CA LEU A 42 2.86 3.44 -4.33
C LEU A 42 2.17 4.49 -3.45
N ASP A 43 1.45 5.40 -4.09
CA ASP A 43 0.74 6.48 -3.41
C ASP A 43 -0.68 6.03 -3.06
N ASP A 44 -0.85 5.55 -1.83
CA ASP A 44 -2.13 5.06 -1.28
C ASP A 44 -2.83 4.04 -2.20
N SER A 45 -2.02 3.29 -2.95
CA SER A 45 -2.47 2.42 -4.05
C SER A 45 -3.23 1.18 -3.59
N THR A 46 -3.20 0.87 -2.30
CA THR A 46 -3.88 -0.29 -1.70
C THR A 46 -5.04 0.10 -0.79
N SER A 47 -5.43 1.39 -0.77
CA SER A 47 -6.50 1.91 0.10
C SER A 47 -7.87 1.29 -0.16
N ALA A 48 -8.15 0.87 -1.40
CA ALA A 48 -9.42 0.27 -1.80
C ALA A 48 -9.44 -1.26 -1.68
N VAL A 49 -8.38 -1.90 -1.20
CA VAL A 49 -8.31 -3.34 -0.98
C VAL A 49 -8.27 -3.66 0.52
N ASP A 50 -8.69 -4.87 0.89
CA ASP A 50 -8.64 -5.30 2.28
C ASP A 50 -7.20 -5.56 2.75
N THR A 51 -7.01 -5.71 4.07
CA THR A 51 -5.70 -5.89 4.69
C THR A 51 -4.98 -7.16 4.20
N ALA A 52 -5.71 -8.26 4.00
CA ALA A 52 -5.13 -9.51 3.53
C ALA A 52 -4.66 -9.39 2.06
N THR A 53 -5.45 -8.75 1.21
CA THR A 53 -5.09 -8.48 -0.18
C THR A 53 -3.90 -7.52 -0.27
N ASP A 54 -3.89 -6.48 0.56
CA ASP A 54 -2.76 -5.55 0.65
C ASP A 54 -1.46 -6.27 1.01
N ALA A 55 -1.48 -7.15 1.99
CA ALA A 55 -0.32 -7.96 2.38
C ALA A 55 0.19 -8.84 1.23
N ARG A 56 -0.73 -9.46 0.48
CA ARG A 56 -0.40 -10.28 -0.69
C ARG A 56 0.25 -9.45 -1.81
N ILE A 57 -0.29 -8.26 -2.08
CA ILE A 57 0.26 -7.35 -3.08
C ILE A 57 1.69 -6.95 -2.69
N ARG A 58 1.92 -6.58 -1.43
CA ARG A 58 3.25 -6.19 -0.95
C ARG A 58 4.25 -7.35 -1.04
N ALA A 59 3.84 -8.56 -0.69
CA ALA A 59 4.68 -9.75 -0.83
C ALA A 59 5.02 -10.05 -2.29
N ALA A 60 4.04 -9.95 -3.18
CA ALA A 60 4.23 -10.14 -4.61
C ALA A 60 5.19 -9.10 -5.22
N LEU A 61 5.10 -7.85 -4.78
CA LEU A 61 6.01 -6.79 -5.21
C LEU A 61 7.46 -7.05 -4.79
N ARG A 62 7.67 -7.57 -3.58
CA ARG A 62 9.03 -7.94 -3.13
C ARG A 62 9.63 -9.05 -3.98
N GLN A 63 8.84 -10.02 -4.38
CA GLN A 63 9.28 -11.12 -5.23
C GLN A 63 9.52 -10.70 -6.67
N ALA A 64 8.63 -9.86 -7.22
CA ALA A 64 8.70 -9.41 -8.60
C ALA A 64 9.82 -8.37 -8.84
N LEU A 65 10.09 -7.52 -7.85
CA LEU A 65 11.02 -6.40 -7.96
C LEU A 65 11.98 -6.35 -6.76
N PRO A 66 12.83 -7.38 -6.56
CA PRO A 66 13.69 -7.46 -5.36
C PRO A 66 14.76 -6.37 -5.31
N GLY A 67 15.22 -5.86 -6.46
CA GLY A 67 16.23 -4.81 -6.54
C GLY A 67 15.66 -3.39 -6.65
N SER A 68 14.35 -3.23 -6.59
CA SER A 68 13.68 -1.95 -6.73
C SER A 68 13.52 -1.26 -5.38
N THR A 69 13.75 0.05 -5.32
CA THR A 69 13.39 0.87 -4.16
C THR A 69 11.89 1.14 -4.22
N LYS A 70 11.19 0.86 -3.13
CA LYS A 70 9.75 1.05 -3.04
C LYS A 70 9.44 2.18 -2.06
N LEU A 71 8.84 3.25 -2.57
CA LEU A 71 8.32 4.36 -1.77
C LEU A 71 6.82 4.17 -1.60
N ILE A 72 6.40 3.85 -0.38
CA ILE A 72 4.99 3.57 -0.06
C ILE A 72 4.44 4.74 0.73
N ILE A 73 3.41 5.37 0.22
CA ILE A 73 2.68 6.45 0.89
C ILE A 73 1.35 5.85 1.35
N ALA A 74 1.16 5.76 2.66
CA ALA A 74 -0.03 5.11 3.21
C ALA A 74 -0.44 5.75 4.53
N GLN A 75 -1.74 5.69 4.80
CA GLN A 75 -2.32 6.12 6.07
C GLN A 75 -2.38 4.97 7.08
N ARG A 76 -2.51 3.73 6.59
CA ARG A 76 -2.56 2.54 7.47
C ARG A 76 -1.15 2.10 7.84
N ILE A 77 -0.87 2.03 9.13
CA ILE A 77 0.43 1.56 9.64
C ILE A 77 0.68 0.10 9.21
N SER A 78 -0.36 -0.73 9.16
CA SER A 78 -0.24 -2.11 8.71
C SER A 78 0.38 -2.26 7.30
N SER A 79 0.25 -1.23 6.46
CA SER A 79 0.82 -1.23 5.12
C SER A 79 2.32 -0.92 5.09
N VAL A 80 2.88 -0.35 6.15
CA VAL A 80 4.26 0.14 6.18
C VAL A 80 5.11 -0.44 7.31
N MET A 81 4.51 -1.20 8.25
CA MET A 81 5.24 -1.65 9.46
C MET A 81 6.40 -2.59 9.17
N ASP A 82 6.46 -3.21 8.01
CA ASP A 82 7.55 -4.07 7.58
C ASP A 82 8.56 -3.37 6.63
N ALA A 83 8.41 -2.06 6.43
CA ALA A 83 9.36 -1.28 5.63
C ALA A 83 10.72 -1.15 6.34
N ASP A 84 11.78 -1.04 5.55
CA ASP A 84 13.15 -0.84 6.06
C ASP A 84 13.31 0.52 6.74
N LEU A 85 12.59 1.53 6.27
CA LEU A 85 12.57 2.87 6.82
C LEU A 85 11.17 3.44 6.72
N ILE A 86 10.63 3.92 7.83
CA ILE A 86 9.36 4.62 7.91
C ILE A 86 9.65 6.07 8.25
N VAL A 87 9.06 6.99 7.50
CA VAL A 87 9.14 8.44 7.76
C VAL A 87 7.78 8.92 8.21
N VAL A 88 7.72 9.56 9.37
CA VAL A 88 6.49 10.13 9.92
C VAL A 88 6.45 11.62 9.58
N LEU A 89 5.41 12.02 8.85
CA LEU A 89 5.18 13.42 8.50
C LEU A 89 4.10 14.01 9.40
N ASP A 90 4.35 15.17 9.94
CA ASP A 90 3.40 15.94 10.74
C ASP A 90 3.54 17.42 10.41
N ASP A 91 2.42 18.03 10.02
CA ASP A 91 2.34 19.45 9.66
C ASP A 91 3.43 19.87 8.65
N GLY A 92 3.61 19.05 7.60
CA GLY A 92 4.57 19.32 6.52
C GLY A 92 6.04 19.12 6.90
N LYS A 93 6.32 18.56 8.08
CA LYS A 93 7.69 18.33 8.57
C LYS A 93 7.89 16.87 8.95
N ILE A 94 9.13 16.42 8.92
CA ILE A 94 9.49 15.10 9.39
C ILE A 94 9.49 15.10 10.92
N SER A 95 8.57 14.33 11.52
CA SER A 95 8.48 14.13 12.96
C SER A 95 9.47 13.08 13.46
N GLY A 96 9.72 12.06 12.65
CA GLY A 96 10.64 10.98 12.99
C GLY A 96 10.87 10.05 11.81
N ALA A 97 11.91 9.24 11.91
CA ALA A 97 12.24 8.23 10.92
C ALA A 97 12.90 7.02 11.58
N GLY A 98 12.59 5.83 11.10
CA GLY A 98 13.14 4.58 11.62
C GLY A 98 12.29 3.39 11.25
N THR A 99 12.58 2.25 11.87
CA THR A 99 11.74 1.05 11.75
C THR A 99 10.48 1.18 12.60
N HIS A 100 9.52 0.28 12.38
CA HIS A 100 8.31 0.21 13.19
C HIS A 100 8.63 0.14 14.69
N ASP A 101 9.51 -0.78 15.08
CA ASP A 101 9.88 -0.98 16.50
C ASP A 101 10.52 0.26 17.11
N ARG A 102 11.40 0.93 16.37
CA ARG A 102 12.05 2.15 16.82
C ARG A 102 11.04 3.30 16.98
N LEU A 103 10.15 3.47 16.04
CA LEU A 103 9.12 4.52 16.12
C LEU A 103 8.10 4.24 17.22
N MET A 104 7.75 2.99 17.46
CA MET A 104 6.92 2.60 18.60
C MET A 104 7.57 2.91 19.94
N ALA A 105 8.90 2.89 20.00
CA ALA A 105 9.65 3.20 21.22
C ALA A 105 9.91 4.71 21.40
N THR A 106 9.95 5.50 20.32
CA THR A 106 10.48 6.87 20.37
C THR A 106 9.57 7.96 19.82
N ASN A 107 8.58 7.62 18.99
CA ASN A 107 7.74 8.63 18.34
C ASN A 107 6.31 8.59 18.85
N ARG A 108 5.89 9.64 19.55
CA ARG A 108 4.57 9.73 20.16
C ARG A 108 3.44 9.76 19.12
N ILE A 109 3.62 10.48 18.02
CA ILE A 109 2.60 10.58 16.96
C ILE A 109 2.36 9.20 16.33
N TYR A 110 3.44 8.48 16.04
CA TYR A 110 3.37 7.13 15.50
C TYR A 110 2.64 6.17 16.45
N GLN A 111 2.96 6.23 17.74
CA GLN A 111 2.30 5.42 18.77
C GLN A 111 0.80 5.71 18.86
N GLU A 112 0.40 6.98 18.85
CA GLU A 112 -1.00 7.38 18.91
C GLU A 112 -1.80 6.93 17.70
N VAL A 113 -1.24 7.08 16.50
CA VAL A 113 -1.87 6.61 15.25
C VAL A 113 -2.01 5.09 15.25
N TYR A 114 -0.98 4.37 15.66
CA TYR A 114 -1.02 2.91 15.75
C TYR A 114 -2.12 2.44 16.70
N LYS A 115 -2.17 3.02 17.90
CA LYS A 115 -3.20 2.69 18.90
C LYS A 115 -4.61 2.96 18.38
N SER A 116 -4.82 4.12 17.79
CA SER A 116 -6.11 4.50 17.19
C SER A 116 -6.57 3.51 16.12
N GLN A 117 -5.67 3.07 15.27
CA GLN A 117 -5.98 2.10 14.22
C GLN A 117 -6.27 0.70 14.77
N GLN A 118 -5.59 0.29 15.84
CA GLN A 118 -5.88 -0.98 16.51
C GLN A 118 -7.26 -0.97 17.20
N GLU A 119 -7.59 0.12 17.88
CA GLU A 119 -8.90 0.30 18.52
C GLU A 119 -10.04 0.29 17.50
N GLY A 120 -9.87 0.97 16.36
CA GLY A 120 -10.82 0.95 15.26
C GLY A 120 -11.05 -0.44 14.69
N ALA A 121 -9.99 -1.22 14.53
CA ALA A 121 -10.09 -2.60 14.06
C ALA A 121 -10.84 -3.52 15.03
N THR A 122 -10.75 -3.25 16.32
CA THR A 122 -11.44 -4.04 17.37
C THR A 122 -12.94 -3.76 17.39
N ILE A 123 -13.34 -2.54 17.07
CA ILE A 123 -14.76 -2.13 17.04
C ILE A 123 -15.46 -2.72 15.81
N ASP A 124 -14.78 -2.80 14.68
CA ASP A 124 -15.31 -3.31 13.43
C ASP A 124 -15.27 -4.85 13.32
N GLY A 125 -14.61 -5.47 14.25
CA GLY A 125 -14.54 -6.94 14.38
C GLY A 125 -15.55 -7.47 15.35
#